data_64c55b6376efcc0f38b0d7fd9e2e4ec1
#
_entry.id   64c55b6376efcc0f38b0d7fd9e2e4ec1
#
_cell.length_a   1.000
_cell.length_b   1.000
_cell.length_c   1.000
_cell.angle_alpha   90.00
_cell.angle_beta   90.00
_cell.angle_gamma   90.00
#
_symmetry.space_group_name_H-M   'P 1'
#
loop_
_entity.id
_entity.type
_entity.pdbx_description
1 polymer ?
#
loop_
_entity_poly.entity_id
_entity_poly.type
_entity_poly.pdbx_seq_one_letter_code
_entity_poly.pdbx_strand_id
1 'polypeptide(L)'
;MEELRDLPGVYLAIISGRSLEDVREKVGVSGIIYVGNHGLEIENSAGQHKKILTPARKRELKKITQNLQNSLKEIPGILFEEKGPVLSVHYRNVPQKFFARIPRVVRAELQQRKDRWKMVSGKMVLEIRPNVDFHKGEAVKEILKTVPSLGLLPIYLGDDQTDKDAFRVLKGQGISVFIGLGMLASEADFFLQGPDEVQEFLFRCQEIRAAGNYCCHR
;
A
#
# COMPACT_ATOMS: atom_id res chain seq x y z
N MET A 1 -2.98 -10.66 16.16
CA MET A 1 -1.98 -10.68 15.07
C MET A 1 -0.64 -11.25 15.52
N GLU A 2 -0.12 -10.90 16.68
CA GLU A 2 1.14 -11.49 17.20
C GLU A 2 1.03 -13.00 17.36
N GLU A 3 -0.02 -13.49 17.97
CA GLU A 3 -0.29 -14.94 18.11
C GLU A 3 -0.33 -15.66 16.75
N LEU A 4 -0.96 -15.05 15.74
CA LEU A 4 -1.02 -15.61 14.40
C LEU A 4 0.36 -15.61 13.71
N ARG A 5 1.17 -14.56 13.90
CA ARG A 5 2.56 -14.47 13.41
C ARG A 5 3.44 -15.59 13.97
N ASP A 6 3.23 -15.93 15.24
CA ASP A 6 4.09 -16.88 15.96
C ASP A 6 3.76 -18.35 15.61
N LEU A 7 2.69 -18.59 14.84
CA LEU A 7 2.37 -19.95 14.38
C LEU A 7 3.33 -20.42 13.26
N PRO A 8 3.83 -21.65 13.32
CA PRO A 8 4.70 -22.20 12.29
C PRO A 8 4.05 -22.19 10.90
N GLY A 9 4.79 -21.72 9.89
CA GLY A 9 4.33 -21.66 8.51
C GLY A 9 3.27 -20.61 8.23
N VAL A 10 3.09 -19.63 9.14
CA VAL A 10 2.28 -18.43 8.91
C VAL A 10 3.20 -17.25 8.59
N TYR A 11 2.88 -16.55 7.52
CA TYR A 11 3.57 -15.33 7.07
C TYR A 11 2.55 -14.20 6.97
N LEU A 12 2.71 -13.17 7.79
CA LEU A 12 1.82 -12.02 7.77
C LEU A 12 2.41 -10.87 6.97
N ALA A 13 1.57 -10.20 6.21
CA ALA A 13 1.92 -9.00 5.48
C ALA A 13 0.83 -7.92 5.61
N ILE A 14 1.25 -6.67 5.77
CA ILE A 14 0.36 -5.51 5.74
C ILE A 14 0.71 -4.66 4.53
N ILE A 15 -0.27 -4.44 3.64
CA ILE A 15 -0.13 -3.62 2.43
C ILE A 15 -1.01 -2.37 2.57
N SER A 16 -0.39 -1.19 2.47
CA SER A 16 -1.07 0.09 2.69
C SER A 16 -0.68 1.15 1.66
N GLY A 17 -1.59 2.11 1.44
CA GLY A 17 -1.29 3.36 0.73
C GLY A 17 -0.53 4.38 1.57
N ARG A 18 -0.42 4.16 2.88
CA ARG A 18 0.37 4.98 3.81
C ARG A 18 1.86 4.80 3.56
N SER A 19 2.69 5.72 4.04
CA SER A 19 4.15 5.49 4.05
C SER A 19 4.50 4.24 4.87
N LEU A 20 5.63 3.62 4.57
CA LEU A 20 6.10 2.44 5.29
C LEU A 20 6.26 2.71 6.79
N GLU A 21 6.76 3.89 7.15
CA GLU A 21 6.95 4.32 8.53
C GLU A 21 5.61 4.46 9.26
N ASP A 22 4.62 5.15 8.65
CA ASP A 22 3.29 5.36 9.26
C ASP A 22 2.53 4.03 9.47
N VAL A 23 2.61 3.11 8.52
CA VAL A 23 1.94 1.79 8.68
C VAL A 23 2.61 0.94 9.75
N ARG A 24 3.95 0.97 9.85
CA ARG A 24 4.68 0.27 10.92
C ARG A 24 4.31 0.79 12.30
N GLU A 25 4.32 2.13 12.46
CA GLU A 25 3.98 2.77 13.73
C GLU A 25 2.55 2.44 14.17
N LYS A 26 1.60 2.48 13.23
CA LYS A 26 0.17 2.20 13.54
C LYS A 26 -0.12 0.74 13.86
N VAL A 27 0.54 -0.19 13.20
CA VAL A 27 0.32 -1.64 13.40
C VAL A 27 1.14 -2.14 14.59
N GLY A 28 2.38 -1.70 14.75
CA GLY A 28 3.23 -1.98 15.91
C GLY A 28 3.68 -3.43 16.06
N VAL A 29 3.44 -4.31 15.08
CA VAL A 29 3.82 -5.74 15.15
C VAL A 29 5.15 -5.96 14.45
N SER A 30 6.15 -6.47 15.16
CA SER A 30 7.45 -6.84 14.58
C SER A 30 7.41 -8.22 13.91
N GLY A 31 8.39 -8.51 13.05
CA GLY A 31 8.54 -9.84 12.43
C GLY A 31 7.52 -10.16 11.33
N ILE A 32 6.79 -9.19 10.82
CA ILE A 32 5.88 -9.31 9.68
C ILE A 32 6.39 -8.52 8.48
N ILE A 33 5.79 -8.73 7.32
CA ILE A 33 6.11 -7.98 6.11
C ILE A 33 5.26 -6.71 6.07
N TYR A 34 5.92 -5.57 5.86
CA TYR A 34 5.26 -4.29 5.69
C TYR A 34 5.44 -3.76 4.28
N VAL A 35 4.36 -3.26 3.69
CA VAL A 35 4.36 -2.64 2.37
C VAL A 35 3.68 -1.28 2.46
N GLY A 36 4.45 -0.25 2.14
CA GLY A 36 3.99 1.15 2.12
C GLY A 36 3.84 1.71 0.71
N ASN A 37 3.18 2.87 0.63
CA ASN A 37 3.00 3.64 -0.60
C ASN A 37 2.47 2.81 -1.77
N HIS A 38 1.43 1.98 -1.52
CA HIS A 38 0.81 1.07 -2.49
C HIS A 38 1.78 0.05 -3.13
N GLY A 39 2.86 -0.31 -2.44
CA GLY A 39 3.83 -1.27 -2.95
C GLY A 39 5.21 -0.69 -3.24
N LEU A 40 5.38 0.63 -3.26
CA LEU A 40 6.66 1.28 -3.61
C LEU A 40 7.77 1.06 -2.57
N GLU A 41 7.43 0.63 -1.37
CA GLU A 41 8.37 0.30 -0.29
C GLU A 41 7.96 -1.01 0.36
N ILE A 42 8.88 -1.94 0.47
CA ILE A 42 8.66 -3.25 1.10
C ILE A 42 9.73 -3.47 2.16
N GLU A 43 9.31 -3.85 3.36
CA GLU A 43 10.18 -4.35 4.42
C GLU A 43 9.80 -5.80 4.71
N ASN A 44 10.76 -6.72 4.64
CA ASN A 44 10.52 -8.11 4.98
C ASN A 44 10.50 -8.33 6.50
N SER A 45 10.13 -9.54 6.93
CA SER A 45 10.06 -9.90 8.35
C SER A 45 11.40 -9.81 9.11
N ALA A 46 12.53 -9.77 8.39
CA ALA A 46 13.86 -9.57 8.96
C ALA A 46 14.26 -8.08 9.02
N GLY A 47 13.37 -7.15 8.68
CA GLY A 47 13.62 -5.70 8.69
C GLY A 47 14.44 -5.20 7.50
N GLN A 48 14.62 -6.00 6.46
CA GLN A 48 15.33 -5.59 5.25
C GLN A 48 14.40 -4.82 4.31
N HIS A 49 14.84 -3.64 3.88
CA HIS A 49 14.06 -2.76 3.03
C HIS A 49 14.39 -2.93 1.55
N LYS A 50 13.37 -3.18 0.74
CA LYS A 50 13.42 -3.04 -0.71
C LYS A 50 12.73 -1.74 -1.11
N LYS A 51 13.50 -0.77 -1.61
CA LYS A 51 12.97 0.51 -2.13
C LYS A 51 12.98 0.49 -3.64
N ILE A 52 11.84 0.78 -4.26
CA ILE A 52 11.72 0.87 -5.73
C ILE A 52 12.36 2.16 -6.26
N LEU A 53 12.50 3.16 -5.39
CA LEU A 53 13.11 4.43 -5.76
C LEU A 53 14.64 4.35 -5.73
N THR A 54 15.28 4.51 -6.89
CA THR A 54 16.74 4.65 -6.99
C THR A 54 17.20 5.98 -6.35
N PRO A 55 18.45 6.08 -5.89
CA PRO A 55 18.99 7.34 -5.37
C PRO A 55 18.87 8.51 -6.35
N ALA A 56 18.97 8.27 -7.66
CA ALA A 56 18.79 9.27 -8.69
C ALA A 56 17.34 9.80 -8.72
N ARG A 57 16.35 8.93 -8.68
CA ARG A 57 14.93 9.32 -8.61
C ARG A 57 14.59 10.05 -7.31
N LYS A 58 15.21 9.65 -6.19
CA LYS A 58 15.03 10.37 -4.91
C LYS A 58 15.53 11.82 -5.00
N ARG A 59 16.71 12.04 -5.62
CA ARG A 59 17.22 13.38 -5.89
C ARG A 59 16.31 14.18 -6.83
N GLU A 60 15.75 13.52 -7.84
CA GLU A 60 14.81 14.15 -8.77
C GLU A 60 13.51 14.57 -8.06
N LEU A 61 12.93 13.72 -7.21
CA LEU A 61 11.76 14.06 -6.41
C LEU A 61 12.01 15.29 -5.54
N LYS A 62 13.16 15.35 -4.89
CA LYS A 62 13.54 16.52 -4.08
C LYS A 62 13.61 17.81 -4.92
N LYS A 63 14.11 17.75 -6.16
CA LYS A 63 14.10 18.91 -7.08
C LYS A 63 12.66 19.30 -7.45
N ILE A 64 11.82 18.33 -7.77
CA ILE A 64 10.39 18.57 -8.05
C ILE A 64 9.71 19.25 -6.85
N THR A 65 9.95 18.76 -5.63
CA THR A 65 9.43 19.38 -4.41
C THR A 65 9.85 20.82 -4.29
N GLN A 66 11.13 21.12 -4.42
CA GLN A 66 11.66 22.49 -4.33
C GLN A 66 11.06 23.42 -5.39
N ASN A 67 10.96 22.95 -6.64
CA ASN A 67 10.37 23.75 -7.72
C ASN A 67 8.90 24.07 -7.47
N LEU A 68 8.13 23.08 -7.00
CA LEU A 68 6.71 23.27 -6.67
C LEU A 68 6.52 24.18 -5.45
N GLN A 69 7.33 24.03 -4.41
CA GLN A 69 7.32 24.94 -3.27
C GLN A 69 7.57 26.39 -3.69
N ASN A 70 8.56 26.61 -4.56
CA ASN A 70 8.86 27.95 -5.08
C ASN A 70 7.72 28.51 -5.95
N SER A 71 7.11 27.70 -6.83
CA SER A 71 6.05 28.12 -7.76
C SER A 71 4.72 28.37 -7.10
N LEU A 72 4.49 27.76 -5.94
CA LEU A 72 3.24 27.81 -5.19
C LEU A 72 3.37 28.54 -3.83
N LYS A 73 4.53 29.13 -3.54
CA LYS A 73 4.84 29.79 -2.25
C LYS A 73 3.84 30.89 -1.83
N GLU A 74 3.23 31.55 -2.82
CA GLU A 74 2.25 32.63 -2.59
C GLU A 74 0.82 32.13 -2.31
N ILE A 75 0.60 30.80 -2.41
CA ILE A 75 -0.72 30.22 -2.15
C ILE A 75 -0.83 29.86 -0.66
N PRO A 76 -1.67 30.57 0.09
CA PRO A 76 -1.82 30.30 1.52
C PRO A 76 -2.55 28.96 1.73
N GLY A 77 -2.14 28.22 2.76
CA GLY A 77 -2.77 26.95 3.16
C GLY A 77 -2.35 25.73 2.35
N ILE A 78 -1.42 25.89 1.38
CA ILE A 78 -0.85 24.74 0.67
C ILE A 78 0.18 24.03 1.57
N LEU A 79 0.14 22.70 1.59
CA LEU A 79 1.05 21.88 2.38
C LEU A 79 1.69 20.81 1.52
N PHE A 80 3.01 20.65 1.65
CA PHE A 80 3.78 19.62 0.98
C PHE A 80 4.20 18.56 2.01
N GLU A 81 3.91 17.30 1.72
CA GLU A 81 4.25 16.17 2.57
C GLU A 81 5.04 15.14 1.76
N GLU A 82 6.30 14.91 2.13
CA GLU A 82 7.15 13.87 1.53
C GLU A 82 6.91 12.54 2.26
N LYS A 83 6.39 11.54 1.52
CA LYS A 83 6.11 10.18 2.01
C LYS A 83 7.06 9.18 1.34
N GLY A 84 8.36 9.31 1.60
CA GLY A 84 9.36 8.47 0.95
C GLY A 84 9.39 8.64 -0.57
N PRO A 85 8.84 7.69 -1.37
CA PRO A 85 8.83 7.79 -2.83
C PRO A 85 7.71 8.67 -3.40
N VAL A 86 6.84 9.24 -2.57
CA VAL A 86 5.65 10.02 -2.97
C VAL A 86 5.71 11.41 -2.37
N LEU A 87 5.38 12.43 -3.17
CA LEU A 87 5.12 13.79 -2.69
C LEU A 87 3.62 14.05 -2.74
N SER A 88 3.02 14.38 -1.60
CA SER A 88 1.63 14.82 -1.49
C SER A 88 1.55 16.34 -1.41
N VAL A 89 0.78 16.96 -2.28
CA VAL A 89 0.47 18.39 -2.28
C VAL A 89 -0.96 18.56 -1.81
N HIS A 90 -1.13 18.90 -0.54
CA HIS A 90 -2.44 19.10 0.09
C HIS A 90 -2.91 20.53 -0.15
N TYR A 91 -4.18 20.69 -0.58
CA TYR A 91 -4.78 21.99 -0.83
C TYR A 91 -6.16 22.17 -0.19
N ARG A 92 -6.48 21.37 0.82
CA ARG A 92 -7.76 21.46 1.56
C ARG A 92 -7.96 22.81 2.21
N ASN A 93 -6.91 23.42 2.74
CA ASN A 93 -6.94 24.70 3.44
C ASN A 93 -6.64 25.90 2.52
N VAL A 94 -6.56 25.66 1.21
CA VAL A 94 -6.30 26.70 0.21
C VAL A 94 -7.62 27.39 -0.18
N PRO A 95 -7.65 28.73 -0.37
CA PRO A 95 -8.81 29.41 -0.92
C PRO A 95 -9.20 28.91 -2.30
N GLN A 96 -10.50 28.72 -2.56
CA GLN A 96 -11.05 28.09 -3.77
C GLN A 96 -10.54 28.72 -5.08
N LYS A 97 -10.28 30.03 -5.07
CA LYS A 97 -9.76 30.77 -6.25
C LYS A 97 -8.44 30.23 -6.80
N PHE A 98 -7.69 29.47 -6.00
CA PHE A 98 -6.42 28.87 -6.41
C PHE A 98 -6.52 27.41 -6.86
N PHE A 99 -7.65 26.74 -6.66
CA PHE A 99 -7.80 25.31 -6.94
C PHE A 99 -7.43 24.91 -8.37
N ALA A 100 -7.78 25.71 -9.37
CA ALA A 100 -7.44 25.44 -10.77
C ALA A 100 -5.95 25.66 -11.07
N ARG A 101 -5.26 26.53 -10.31
CA ARG A 101 -3.85 26.85 -10.51
C ARG A 101 -2.94 25.70 -10.08
N ILE A 102 -3.24 25.06 -8.95
CA ILE A 102 -2.38 24.03 -8.33
C ILE A 102 -2.15 22.84 -9.28
N PRO A 103 -3.19 22.14 -9.80
CA PRO A 103 -2.98 21.04 -10.72
C PRO A 103 -2.26 21.45 -12.01
N ARG A 104 -2.49 22.68 -12.49
CA ARG A 104 -1.82 23.22 -13.69
C ARG A 104 -0.32 23.34 -13.47
N VAL A 105 0.10 23.91 -12.33
CA VAL A 105 1.52 24.07 -11.97
C VAL A 105 2.18 22.70 -11.80
N VAL A 106 1.54 21.78 -11.10
CA VAL A 106 2.06 20.41 -10.91
C VAL A 106 2.22 19.69 -12.27
N ARG A 107 1.23 19.77 -13.16
CA ARG A 107 1.36 19.18 -14.50
C ARG A 107 2.50 19.80 -15.32
N ALA A 108 2.64 21.12 -15.26
CA ALA A 108 3.73 21.81 -15.97
C ALA A 108 5.12 21.35 -15.48
N GLU A 109 5.30 21.22 -14.15
CA GLU A 109 6.55 20.70 -13.57
C GLU A 109 6.85 19.26 -14.02
N LEU A 110 5.83 18.43 -14.16
CA LEU A 110 5.99 17.03 -14.56
C LEU A 110 6.07 16.81 -16.08
N GLN A 111 5.78 17.81 -16.91
CA GLN A 111 5.66 17.66 -18.36
C GLN A 111 6.89 17.01 -19.01
N GLN A 112 8.09 17.41 -18.62
CA GLN A 112 9.36 16.86 -19.13
C GLN A 112 9.80 15.57 -18.40
N ARG A 113 9.03 15.10 -17.45
CA ARG A 113 9.31 13.95 -16.58
C ARG A 113 8.20 12.91 -16.58
N LYS A 114 7.21 13.03 -17.48
CA LYS A 114 6.02 12.17 -17.55
C LYS A 114 6.33 10.67 -17.66
N ASP A 115 7.46 10.33 -18.25
CA ASP A 115 7.92 8.94 -18.36
C ASP A 115 8.36 8.36 -17.01
N ARG A 116 8.72 9.22 -16.06
CA ARG A 116 9.27 8.84 -14.75
C ARG A 116 8.34 9.16 -13.59
N TRP A 117 7.47 10.17 -13.76
CA TRP A 117 6.59 10.66 -12.71
C TRP A 117 5.17 10.85 -13.22
N LYS A 118 4.20 10.51 -12.39
CA LYS A 118 2.78 10.73 -12.65
C LYS A 118 2.12 11.49 -11.51
N MET A 119 1.06 12.26 -11.83
CA MET A 119 0.21 12.91 -10.87
C MET A 119 -1.07 12.09 -10.70
N VAL A 120 -1.43 11.80 -9.46
CA VAL A 120 -2.68 11.14 -9.08
C VAL A 120 -3.49 12.10 -8.22
N SER A 121 -4.77 12.27 -8.54
CA SER A 121 -5.68 13.15 -7.79
C SER A 121 -6.41 12.36 -6.71
N GLY A 122 -6.39 12.87 -5.49
CA GLY A 122 -7.19 12.41 -4.37
C GLY A 122 -8.15 13.48 -3.85
N LYS A 123 -8.76 13.24 -2.69
CA LYS A 123 -9.68 14.20 -2.06
C LYS A 123 -8.90 15.37 -1.46
N MET A 124 -8.83 16.49 -2.22
CA MET A 124 -8.09 17.71 -1.85
C MET A 124 -6.58 17.51 -1.69
N VAL A 125 -6.01 16.56 -2.44
CA VAL A 125 -4.58 16.26 -2.50
C VAL A 125 -4.20 15.86 -3.92
N LEU A 126 -2.98 16.26 -4.35
CA LEU A 126 -2.35 15.74 -5.55
C LEU A 126 -1.12 14.95 -5.11
N GLU A 127 -1.01 13.73 -5.54
CA GLU A 127 0.17 12.91 -5.28
C GLU A 127 1.04 12.78 -6.52
N ILE A 128 2.31 13.08 -6.34
CA ILE A 128 3.34 12.88 -7.36
C ILE A 128 4.05 11.58 -7.02
N ARG A 129 3.90 10.60 -7.90
CA ARG A 129 4.39 9.23 -7.72
C ARG A 129 5.32 8.85 -8.86
N PRO A 130 6.28 7.94 -8.65
CA PRO A 130 6.99 7.31 -9.75
C PRO A 130 6.02 6.74 -10.78
N ASN A 131 6.29 6.98 -12.06
CA ASN A 131 5.53 6.37 -13.15
C ASN A 131 6.07 4.95 -13.40
N VAL A 132 5.80 4.08 -12.45
CA VAL A 132 6.07 2.65 -12.53
C VAL A 132 4.74 1.93 -12.45
N ASP A 133 4.65 0.80 -13.12
CA ASP A 133 3.49 -0.08 -13.05
C ASP A 133 3.62 -0.94 -11.79
N PHE A 134 3.45 -0.29 -10.64
CA PHE A 134 3.53 -0.93 -9.33
C PHE A 134 2.29 -0.57 -8.52
N HIS A 135 1.56 -1.60 -8.16
CA HIS A 135 0.30 -1.54 -7.43
C HIS A 135 0.24 -2.67 -6.39
N LYS A 136 -0.84 -2.77 -5.62
CA LYS A 136 -0.96 -3.78 -4.56
C LYS A 136 -0.80 -5.22 -5.08
N GLY A 137 -1.23 -5.51 -6.32
CA GLY A 137 -1.02 -6.81 -6.94
C GLY A 137 0.46 -7.15 -7.18
N GLU A 138 1.26 -6.17 -7.64
CA GLU A 138 2.71 -6.39 -7.77
C GLU A 138 3.38 -6.58 -6.39
N ALA A 139 2.90 -5.86 -5.37
CA ALA A 139 3.36 -6.09 -4.00
C ALA A 139 3.07 -7.53 -3.52
N VAL A 140 1.88 -8.05 -3.81
CA VAL A 140 1.55 -9.46 -3.50
C VAL A 140 2.48 -10.42 -4.23
N LYS A 141 2.74 -10.22 -5.52
CA LYS A 141 3.70 -11.06 -6.28
C LYS A 141 5.10 -11.04 -5.68
N GLU A 142 5.56 -9.86 -5.26
CA GLU A 142 6.87 -9.73 -4.61
C GLU A 142 6.91 -10.44 -3.26
N ILE A 143 5.86 -10.32 -2.43
CA ILE A 143 5.75 -11.05 -1.16
C ILE A 143 5.81 -12.56 -1.41
N LEU A 144 5.01 -13.06 -2.35
CA LEU A 144 4.96 -14.49 -2.68
C LEU A 144 6.30 -15.06 -3.15
N LYS A 145 7.20 -14.24 -3.71
CA LYS A 145 8.58 -14.64 -4.05
C LYS A 145 9.50 -14.75 -2.83
N THR A 146 9.19 -14.06 -1.74
CA THR A 146 10.03 -14.00 -0.54
C THR A 146 9.67 -15.03 0.52
N VAL A 147 8.48 -15.60 0.43
CA VAL A 147 8.02 -16.67 1.33
C VAL A 147 8.19 -18.04 0.66
N PRO A 148 8.36 -19.13 1.44
CA PRO A 148 8.43 -20.47 0.88
C PRO A 148 7.18 -20.79 0.06
N SER A 149 7.34 -21.31 -1.16
CA SER A 149 6.22 -21.53 -2.08
C SER A 149 5.46 -22.85 -1.86
N LEU A 150 6.05 -23.81 -1.16
CA LEU A 150 5.46 -25.15 -0.98
C LEU A 150 4.42 -25.15 0.14
N GLY A 151 3.17 -25.48 -0.24
CA GLY A 151 2.08 -25.76 0.70
C GLY A 151 1.47 -24.53 1.40
N LEU A 152 1.79 -23.31 0.94
CA LEU A 152 1.16 -22.10 1.45
C LEU A 152 -0.09 -21.76 0.67
N LEU A 153 -1.15 -21.40 1.39
CA LEU A 153 -2.36 -20.80 0.84
C LEU A 153 -2.33 -19.30 1.10
N PRO A 154 -2.08 -18.46 0.09
CA PRO A 154 -2.15 -17.01 0.27
C PRO A 154 -3.60 -16.57 0.44
N ILE A 155 -3.84 -15.73 1.44
CA ILE A 155 -5.16 -15.12 1.72
C ILE A 155 -4.97 -13.60 1.75
N TYR A 156 -5.76 -12.87 0.98
CA TYR A 156 -5.73 -11.43 0.93
C TYR A 156 -7.07 -10.82 1.34
N LEU A 157 -7.05 -9.93 2.31
CA LEU A 157 -8.21 -9.16 2.76
C LEU A 157 -8.04 -7.70 2.33
N GLY A 158 -9.06 -7.11 1.70
CA GLY A 158 -9.01 -5.73 1.23
C GLY A 158 -10.38 -5.07 1.14
N ASP A 159 -10.44 -3.75 1.32
CA ASP A 159 -11.66 -2.95 1.39
C ASP A 159 -11.77 -1.87 0.30
N ASP A 160 -10.74 -1.68 -0.53
CA ASP A 160 -10.58 -0.55 -1.45
C ASP A 160 -10.54 -1.02 -2.92
N GLN A 161 -10.80 -0.10 -3.84
CA GLN A 161 -10.64 -0.27 -5.28
C GLN A 161 -9.23 -0.75 -5.69
N THR A 162 -8.21 -0.30 -4.96
CA THR A 162 -6.81 -0.68 -5.22
C THR A 162 -6.50 -2.12 -4.83
N ASP A 163 -7.38 -2.79 -4.06
CA ASP A 163 -7.23 -4.20 -3.67
C ASP A 163 -7.61 -5.17 -4.78
N LYS A 164 -8.38 -4.72 -5.77
CA LYS A 164 -8.74 -5.52 -6.95
C LYS A 164 -7.53 -6.09 -7.69
N ASP A 165 -6.44 -5.34 -7.76
CA ASP A 165 -5.22 -5.81 -8.41
C ASP A 165 -4.60 -6.99 -7.65
N ALA A 166 -4.69 -7.00 -6.31
CA ALA A 166 -4.27 -8.11 -5.48
C ALA A 166 -5.22 -9.32 -5.63
N PHE A 167 -6.53 -9.09 -5.69
CA PHE A 167 -7.52 -10.16 -5.93
C PHE A 167 -7.26 -10.86 -7.26
N ARG A 168 -7.02 -10.11 -8.34
CA ARG A 168 -6.69 -10.67 -9.67
C ARG A 168 -5.42 -11.52 -9.65
N VAL A 169 -4.41 -11.09 -8.91
CA VAL A 169 -3.16 -11.86 -8.77
C VAL A 169 -3.40 -13.18 -8.07
N LEU A 170 -4.27 -13.22 -7.06
CA LEU A 170 -4.54 -14.44 -6.28
C LEU A 170 -5.54 -15.40 -6.95
N LYS A 171 -6.21 -14.96 -7.99
CA LYS A 171 -7.24 -15.80 -8.66
C LYS A 171 -6.67 -17.15 -9.08
N GLY A 172 -7.26 -18.24 -8.55
CA GLY A 172 -6.85 -19.61 -8.84
C GLY A 172 -5.59 -20.09 -8.10
N GLN A 173 -4.95 -19.27 -7.27
CA GLN A 173 -3.78 -19.67 -6.48
C GLN A 173 -3.86 -19.27 -4.99
N GLY A 174 -4.94 -18.62 -4.58
CA GLY A 174 -5.16 -18.16 -3.22
C GLY A 174 -6.61 -17.83 -2.98
N ILE A 175 -6.89 -17.19 -1.85
CA ILE A 175 -8.20 -16.71 -1.44
C ILE A 175 -8.19 -15.19 -1.36
N SER A 176 -9.13 -14.56 -2.01
CA SER A 176 -9.39 -13.12 -1.92
C SER A 176 -10.69 -12.84 -1.17
N VAL A 177 -10.62 -11.92 -0.21
CA VAL A 177 -11.73 -11.56 0.66
C VAL A 177 -11.94 -10.05 0.61
N PHE A 178 -13.11 -9.61 0.14
CA PHE A 178 -13.50 -8.20 0.19
C PHE A 178 -14.10 -7.87 1.54
N ILE A 179 -13.72 -6.72 2.13
CA ILE A 179 -14.28 -6.22 3.39
C ILE A 179 -15.21 -5.06 3.09
N GLY A 180 -16.48 -5.23 3.35
CA GLY A 180 -17.52 -4.22 3.16
C GLY A 180 -18.74 -4.72 2.38
N LEU A 181 -19.68 -3.81 2.18
CA LEU A 181 -20.92 -4.05 1.41
C LEU A 181 -20.82 -3.30 0.07
N GLY A 182 -21.11 -3.96 -1.04
CA GLY A 182 -21.21 -3.29 -2.33
C GLY A 182 -20.66 -4.06 -3.53
N MET A 183 -20.68 -3.40 -4.70
CA MET A 183 -20.33 -4.02 -6.00
C MET A 183 -18.85 -4.44 -6.14
N LEU A 184 -17.97 -3.99 -5.24
CA LEU A 184 -16.55 -4.39 -5.22
C LEU A 184 -16.35 -5.85 -4.79
N ALA A 185 -17.33 -6.42 -4.05
CA ALA A 185 -17.31 -7.82 -3.65
C ALA A 185 -17.28 -8.79 -4.85
N SER A 186 -17.68 -8.35 -6.04
CA SER A 186 -17.76 -9.22 -7.24
C SER A 186 -16.39 -9.65 -7.81
N GLU A 187 -15.29 -9.04 -7.38
CA GLU A 187 -13.93 -9.40 -7.85
C GLU A 187 -13.18 -10.30 -6.85
N ALA A 188 -13.68 -10.41 -5.63
CA ALA A 188 -13.14 -11.30 -4.59
C ALA A 188 -13.89 -12.64 -4.56
N ASP A 189 -13.25 -13.69 -4.02
CA ASP A 189 -13.86 -15.00 -3.87
C ASP A 189 -14.90 -15.02 -2.75
N PHE A 190 -14.65 -14.22 -1.70
CA PHE A 190 -15.50 -14.10 -0.51
C PHE A 190 -15.61 -12.64 -0.07
N PHE A 191 -16.55 -12.37 0.84
CA PHE A 191 -16.67 -11.07 1.49
C PHE A 191 -16.94 -11.19 2.99
N LEU A 192 -16.54 -10.16 3.75
CA LEU A 192 -16.84 -9.93 5.15
C LEU A 192 -17.47 -8.55 5.28
N GLN A 193 -18.41 -8.38 6.20
CA GLN A 193 -19.18 -7.13 6.31
C GLN A 193 -18.37 -5.98 6.92
N GLY A 194 -17.39 -6.29 7.78
CA GLY A 194 -16.62 -5.27 8.45
C GLY A 194 -15.52 -5.81 9.38
N PRO A 195 -14.91 -4.93 10.18
CA PRO A 195 -13.77 -5.27 11.03
C PRO A 195 -14.05 -6.40 12.04
N ASP A 196 -15.27 -6.48 12.57
CA ASP A 196 -15.61 -7.52 13.55
C ASP A 196 -15.55 -8.92 12.93
N GLU A 197 -16.08 -9.07 11.71
CA GLU A 197 -15.98 -10.33 10.97
C GLU A 197 -14.55 -10.65 10.53
N VAL A 198 -13.74 -9.64 10.25
CA VAL A 198 -12.30 -9.82 9.99
C VAL A 198 -11.60 -10.38 11.23
N GLN A 199 -11.92 -9.87 12.41
CA GLN A 199 -11.34 -10.35 13.66
C GLN A 199 -11.72 -11.83 13.89
N GLU A 200 -12.99 -12.19 13.73
CA GLU A 200 -13.45 -13.57 13.85
C GLU A 200 -12.79 -14.49 12.82
N PHE A 201 -12.68 -14.04 11.56
CA PHE A 201 -12.00 -14.78 10.51
C PHE A 201 -10.53 -15.07 10.86
N LEU A 202 -9.79 -14.07 11.32
CA LEU A 202 -8.39 -14.24 11.72
C LEU A 202 -8.26 -15.17 12.93
N PHE A 203 -9.19 -15.10 13.88
CA PHE A 203 -9.21 -16.02 15.01
C PHE A 203 -9.46 -17.47 14.57
N ARG A 204 -10.39 -17.71 13.63
CA ARG A 204 -10.62 -19.04 13.04
C ARG A 204 -9.41 -19.56 12.27
N CYS A 205 -8.72 -18.71 11.53
CA CYS A 205 -7.47 -19.09 10.86
C CYS A 205 -6.41 -19.55 11.88
N GLN A 206 -6.32 -18.87 13.02
CA GLN A 206 -5.41 -19.22 14.11
C GLN A 206 -5.77 -20.59 14.72
N GLU A 207 -7.04 -20.83 15.03
CA GLU A 207 -7.52 -22.13 15.58
C GLU A 207 -7.20 -23.29 14.62
N ILE A 208 -7.55 -23.15 13.33
CA ILE A 208 -7.30 -24.17 12.30
C ILE A 208 -5.79 -24.46 12.20
N ARG A 209 -4.96 -23.43 12.18
CA ARG A 209 -3.52 -23.62 12.07
C ARG A 209 -2.89 -24.24 13.31
N ALA A 210 -3.34 -23.84 14.49
CA ALA A 210 -2.93 -24.44 15.75
C ALA A 210 -3.31 -25.93 15.83
N ALA A 211 -4.55 -26.27 15.48
CA ALA A 211 -5.01 -27.66 15.45
C ALA A 211 -4.26 -28.52 14.43
N GLY A 212 -3.91 -27.98 13.25
CA GLY A 212 -3.15 -28.70 12.22
C GLY A 212 -1.73 -29.07 12.62
N ASN A 213 -1.11 -28.36 13.58
CA ASN A 213 0.22 -28.70 14.11
C ASN A 213 0.23 -29.97 15.00
N TYR A 214 -0.92 -30.40 15.51
CA TYR A 214 -1.02 -31.64 16.30
C TYR A 214 -1.12 -32.90 15.44
N CYS A 215 -1.43 -32.80 14.14
CA CYS A 215 -1.56 -33.93 13.24
C CYS A 215 -0.26 -34.42 12.58
N CYS A 216 0.84 -33.67 12.66
CA CYS A 216 2.10 -34.02 12.00
C CYS A 216 3.09 -34.82 12.86
N HIS A 217 2.69 -35.31 14.02
CA HIS A 217 3.52 -36.13 14.91
C HIS A 217 2.93 -37.54 15.12
N ARG A 218 2.47 -38.18 14.04
CA ARG A 218 2.19 -39.62 14.07
C ARG A 218 2.88 -40.33 12.91
#